data_c9412605c091deb02c99de70c7053f83
#
_entry.id   c9412605c091deb02c99de70c7053f83
#
_cell.length_a   1.000
_cell.length_b   1.000
_cell.length_c   1.000
_cell.angle_alpha   90.00
_cell.angle_beta   90.00
_cell.angle_gamma   90.00
#
_symmetry.space_group_name_H-M   'P 1'
#
loop_
_entity.id
_entity.type
_entity.pdbx_description
1 polymer ?
#
loop_
_entity_poly.entity_id
_entity_poly.type
_entity_poly.pdbx_seq_one_letter_code
_entity_poly.pdbx_strand_id
1 'polypeptide(L)'
;MESYNEALNDSSRNASDLSLLPHFVKDGKLQRGSQRYKRLDTEIFHERAMVLKATAFGLQLISRLYPHLRTHMAIHYDSHGLNYSYFETHDDVFDTLEREIEYLPRESTTIRIFGKERPMPRRMAAYGDPGTKYKFSGRTFVARPWTKALRRLKKVAESHLPPGCRFNFAVVNRYDDGLDSIGPHKDDEVDLDPNFPIVSFSFGSERTFVFKRAGYEKHALKLKSGSVLVMKPPTNQFWTHEIPKQKRVKTARINVTFRKIVDRKNGYF
;
A
#
# COMPACT_ATOMS: atom_id res chain seq x y z
N MET A 1 -5.38 21.91 6.68
CA MET A 1 -5.91 21.47 5.37
C MET A 1 -5.30 22.23 4.20
N GLU A 2 -5.11 23.53 4.32
CA GLU A 2 -4.43 24.36 3.27
C GLU A 2 -2.97 23.96 3.00
N SER A 3 -2.20 23.58 4.00
CA SER A 3 -0.79 23.22 3.84
C SER A 3 -0.53 21.91 3.05
N TYR A 4 -1.51 21.00 2.97
CA TYR A 4 -1.38 19.76 2.21
C TYR A 4 -1.68 19.99 0.72
N ASN A 5 -2.60 20.90 0.41
CA ASN A 5 -2.95 21.26 -0.96
C ASN A 5 -1.92 22.21 -1.61
N GLU A 6 -1.26 23.08 -0.84
CA GLU A 6 -0.21 23.97 -1.36
C GLU A 6 1.05 23.21 -1.78
N ALA A 7 1.45 22.16 -1.05
CA ALA A 7 2.60 21.33 -1.42
C ALA A 7 2.37 20.48 -2.70
N LEU A 8 1.11 20.27 -3.11
CA LEU A 8 0.77 19.58 -4.35
C LEU A 8 0.61 20.52 -5.54
N ASN A 9 0.41 21.83 -5.32
CA ASN A 9 0.20 22.80 -6.40
C ASN A 9 1.49 23.39 -6.98
N ASP A 10 2.63 23.24 -6.33
CA ASP A 10 3.90 23.81 -6.84
C ASP A 10 4.61 22.91 -7.89
N SER A 11 4.11 21.71 -8.14
CA SER A 11 4.58 20.81 -9.22
C SER A 11 3.77 20.94 -10.53
N SER A 12 2.79 21.85 -10.61
CA SER A 12 1.89 21.97 -11.77
C SER A 12 2.21 23.15 -12.72
N ARG A 13 3.34 23.81 -12.56
CA ARG A 13 3.80 24.83 -13.55
C ARG A 13 4.79 24.20 -14.49
N ASN A 14 4.33 23.45 -15.49
CA ASN A 14 4.89 23.29 -16.84
C ASN A 14 4.26 22.09 -17.60
N ALA A 15 2.94 22.09 -17.75
CA ALA A 15 2.29 21.17 -18.67
C ALA A 15 0.97 21.76 -19.22
N SER A 16 1.05 22.95 -19.79
CA SER A 16 -0.06 23.51 -20.56
C SER A 16 0.45 24.31 -21.75
N ASP A 17 0.94 23.59 -22.75
CA ASP A 17 0.93 24.09 -24.13
C ASP A 17 0.75 22.92 -25.09
N LEU A 18 -0.50 22.43 -25.15
CA LEU A 18 -0.96 21.39 -26.08
C LEU A 18 -1.63 21.99 -27.33
N SER A 19 -1.37 23.26 -27.66
CA SER A 19 -2.00 23.95 -28.79
C SER A 19 -1.29 23.79 -30.14
N LEU A 20 -0.24 22.94 -30.24
CA LEU A 20 0.51 22.73 -31.49
C LEU A 20 0.59 21.26 -31.90
N LEU A 21 -0.56 20.60 -32.04
CA LEU A 21 -0.62 19.35 -32.81
C LEU A 21 -1.41 19.61 -34.11
N PRO A 22 -0.81 19.46 -35.28
CA PRO A 22 -1.55 19.56 -36.54
C PRO A 22 -2.44 18.34 -36.71
N HIS A 23 -3.75 18.55 -36.67
CA HIS A 23 -4.72 17.56 -37.13
C HIS A 23 -4.62 17.44 -38.66
N PHE A 24 -4.22 16.29 -39.15
CA PHE A 24 -4.49 15.89 -40.53
C PHE A 24 -5.40 14.67 -40.51
N VAL A 25 -6.67 14.91 -40.73
CA VAL A 25 -7.61 13.88 -41.15
C VAL A 25 -7.89 14.14 -42.62
N LYS A 26 -7.49 13.22 -43.48
CA LYS A 26 -7.93 13.14 -44.87
C LYS A 26 -8.41 11.71 -45.08
N ASP A 27 -9.67 11.60 -45.48
CA ASP A 27 -10.31 10.39 -46.00
C ASP A 27 -10.44 9.18 -45.04
N GLY A 28 -10.88 9.38 -43.79
CA GLY A 28 -11.51 8.31 -43.00
C GLY A 28 -10.70 7.04 -42.74
N LYS A 29 -9.35 7.01 -42.96
CA LYS A 29 -8.50 5.86 -42.67
C LYS A 29 -7.26 6.28 -41.86
N LEU A 30 -7.11 5.68 -40.66
CA LEU A 30 -5.89 5.77 -39.88
C LEU A 30 -4.70 5.15 -40.65
N GLN A 31 -3.79 5.97 -41.12
CA GLN A 31 -2.49 5.47 -41.59
C GLN A 31 -1.53 5.25 -40.42
N ARG A 32 -0.90 4.08 -40.39
CA ARG A 32 0.11 3.68 -39.39
C ARG A 32 1.25 4.68 -39.39
N GLY A 33 1.51 5.26 -38.22
CA GLY A 33 2.54 6.26 -38.01
C GLY A 33 3.92 5.84 -38.49
N SER A 34 4.61 6.80 -39.11
CA SER A 34 5.91 6.70 -39.71
C SER A 34 6.98 6.25 -38.71
N GLN A 35 8.10 5.71 -39.22
CA GLN A 35 9.30 5.29 -38.46
C GLN A 35 9.84 6.38 -37.49
N ARG A 36 9.50 7.64 -37.71
CA ARG A 36 9.88 8.78 -36.86
C ARG A 36 9.27 8.72 -35.47
N TYR A 37 8.01 8.25 -35.32
CA TYR A 37 7.36 8.07 -34.01
C TYR A 37 7.95 6.90 -33.23
N LYS A 38 8.29 5.79 -33.93
CA LYS A 38 8.97 4.67 -33.28
C LYS A 38 10.36 5.04 -32.76
N ARG A 39 11.07 5.97 -33.42
CA ARG A 39 12.37 6.45 -32.98
C ARG A 39 12.27 7.35 -31.75
N LEU A 40 11.28 8.25 -31.71
CA LEU A 40 11.05 9.09 -30.52
C LEU A 40 10.69 8.25 -29.27
N ASP A 41 9.80 7.26 -29.40
CA ASP A 41 9.45 6.37 -28.30
C ASP A 41 10.65 5.55 -27.82
N THR A 42 11.54 5.14 -28.75
CA THR A 42 12.76 4.40 -28.41
C THR A 42 13.79 5.31 -27.73
N GLU A 43 13.93 6.56 -28.15
CA GLU A 43 14.83 7.54 -27.53
C GLU A 43 14.36 7.92 -26.12
N ILE A 44 13.06 8.18 -25.93
CA ILE A 44 12.47 8.45 -24.61
C ILE A 44 12.60 7.22 -23.68
N PHE A 45 12.44 6.02 -24.23
CA PHE A 45 12.62 4.78 -23.46
C PHE A 45 14.09 4.57 -23.07
N HIS A 46 15.04 4.87 -23.96
CA HIS A 46 16.47 4.81 -23.69
C HIS A 46 16.92 5.87 -22.68
N GLU A 47 16.42 7.09 -22.78
CA GLU A 47 16.73 8.17 -21.85
C GLU A 47 16.20 7.86 -20.44
N ARG A 48 14.96 7.36 -20.32
CA ARG A 48 14.40 6.89 -19.05
C ARG A 48 15.15 5.66 -18.50
N ALA A 49 15.59 4.74 -19.35
CA ALA A 49 16.40 3.60 -18.95
C ALA A 49 17.82 4.00 -18.52
N MET A 50 18.41 5.04 -19.14
CA MET A 50 19.70 5.59 -18.72
C MET A 50 19.61 6.34 -17.40
N VAL A 51 18.56 7.11 -17.16
CA VAL A 51 18.30 7.79 -15.86
C VAL A 51 18.11 6.75 -14.77
N LEU A 52 17.35 5.68 -15.02
CA LEU A 52 17.20 4.56 -14.08
C LEU A 52 18.52 3.82 -13.81
N LYS A 53 19.37 3.62 -14.83
CA LYS A 53 20.71 3.02 -14.66
C LYS A 53 21.66 3.95 -13.91
N ALA A 54 21.65 5.23 -14.21
CA ALA A 54 22.49 6.23 -13.55
C ALA A 54 22.09 6.40 -12.07
N THR A 55 20.81 6.39 -11.76
CA THR A 55 20.31 6.43 -10.36
C THR A 55 20.61 5.13 -9.63
N ALA A 56 20.47 3.96 -10.27
CA ALA A 56 20.83 2.67 -9.67
C ALA A 56 22.34 2.56 -9.38
N PHE A 57 23.20 3.04 -10.28
CA PHE A 57 24.64 3.06 -10.07
C PHE A 57 25.05 4.06 -8.98
N GLY A 58 24.46 5.25 -8.96
CA GLY A 58 24.66 6.25 -7.90
C GLY A 58 24.20 5.74 -6.53
N LEU A 59 23.06 5.07 -6.45
CA LEU A 59 22.54 4.45 -5.24
C LEU A 59 23.44 3.29 -4.76
N GLN A 60 23.98 2.50 -5.68
CA GLN A 60 24.93 1.42 -5.33
C GLN A 60 26.27 1.96 -4.79
N LEU A 61 26.75 3.09 -5.34
CA LEU A 61 27.94 3.77 -4.85
C LEU A 61 27.70 4.38 -3.46
N ILE A 62 26.57 5.05 -3.26
CA ILE A 62 26.16 5.62 -1.96
C ILE A 62 25.99 4.51 -0.93
N SER A 63 25.39 3.36 -1.27
CA SER A 63 25.24 2.24 -0.33
C SER A 63 26.56 1.57 0.08
N ARG A 64 27.61 1.67 -0.76
CA ARG A 64 28.97 1.23 -0.43
C ARG A 64 29.71 2.21 0.46
N LEU A 65 29.58 3.51 0.22
CA LEU A 65 30.27 4.56 0.96
C LEU A 65 29.57 4.86 2.31
N TYR A 66 28.26 4.67 2.36
CA TYR A 66 27.42 4.94 3.54
C TYR A 66 26.49 3.76 3.82
N PRO A 67 27.01 2.65 4.41
CA PRO A 67 26.20 1.43 4.65
C PRO A 67 24.95 1.67 5.51
N HIS A 68 24.98 2.72 6.32
CA HIS A 68 23.83 3.15 7.14
C HIS A 68 22.75 3.92 6.36
N LEU A 69 23.06 4.39 5.14
CA LEU A 69 22.13 5.04 4.21
C LEU A 69 21.68 4.09 3.09
N ARG A 70 21.50 2.79 3.36
CA ARG A 70 20.98 1.86 2.37
C ARG A 70 19.61 2.35 1.91
N THR A 71 19.61 3.11 0.82
CA THR A 71 18.39 3.50 0.11
C THR A 71 17.80 2.24 -0.51
N HIS A 72 16.72 1.76 0.08
CA HIS A 72 15.94 0.68 -0.50
C HIS A 72 15.35 1.15 -1.82
N MET A 73 15.47 0.36 -2.87
CA MET A 73 14.80 0.64 -4.14
C MET A 73 13.29 0.67 -3.88
N ALA A 74 12.73 1.86 -3.85
CA ALA A 74 11.29 2.04 -3.76
C ALA A 74 10.68 1.94 -5.16
N ILE A 75 9.69 1.07 -5.31
CA ILE A 75 8.84 1.05 -6.49
C ILE A 75 7.71 2.05 -6.22
N HIS A 76 7.57 3.04 -7.10
CA HIS A 76 6.43 3.95 -7.08
C HIS A 76 5.57 3.66 -8.31
N TYR A 77 4.29 3.54 -8.09
CA TYR A 77 3.31 3.33 -9.15
C TYR A 77 2.17 4.31 -8.97
N ASP A 78 1.84 5.05 -10.03
CA ASP A 78 0.70 5.97 -10.07
C ASP A 78 0.08 5.95 -11.46
N SER A 79 -1.01 5.22 -11.59
CA SER A 79 -1.76 5.13 -12.85
C SER A 79 -3.19 4.65 -12.60
N HIS A 80 -4.15 5.21 -13.33
CA HIS A 80 -5.56 4.79 -13.31
C HIS A 80 -6.18 4.74 -11.90
N GLY A 81 -5.76 5.65 -11.01
CA GLY A 81 -6.22 5.70 -9.62
C GLY A 81 -5.65 4.58 -8.73
N LEU A 82 -4.63 3.84 -9.19
CA LEU A 82 -3.79 2.98 -8.37
C LEU A 82 -2.51 3.76 -8.03
N ASN A 83 -2.35 4.16 -6.79
CA ASN A 83 -1.20 4.92 -6.31
C ASN A 83 -0.58 4.23 -5.10
N TYR A 84 0.62 3.70 -5.24
CA TYR A 84 1.32 3.05 -4.13
C TYR A 84 2.84 3.23 -4.22
N SER A 85 3.50 3.01 -3.08
CA SER A 85 4.94 2.83 -2.98
C SER A 85 5.23 1.50 -2.31
N TYR A 86 6.22 0.76 -2.81
CA TYR A 86 6.68 -0.50 -2.24
C TYR A 86 8.20 -0.45 -2.06
N PHE A 87 8.67 -0.85 -0.88
CA PHE A 87 10.09 -0.95 -0.56
C PHE A 87 10.35 -2.05 0.46
N GLU A 88 11.60 -2.43 0.64
CA GLU A 88 12.03 -3.44 1.60
C GLU A 88 12.82 -2.79 2.73
N THR A 89 12.61 -3.23 3.96
CA THR A 89 13.42 -2.84 5.13
C THR A 89 14.28 -4.04 5.55
N HIS A 90 15.37 -3.79 6.27
CA HIS A 90 16.20 -4.88 6.82
C HIS A 90 15.73 -5.35 8.20
N ASP A 91 14.68 -4.73 8.74
CA ASP A 91 14.13 -5.11 10.02
C ASP A 91 13.28 -6.37 9.88
N ASP A 92 13.78 -7.50 10.34
CA ASP A 92 12.94 -8.69 10.57
C ASP A 92 12.54 -8.72 12.04
N VAL A 93 11.26 -8.43 12.27
CA VAL A 93 10.68 -8.42 13.62
C VAL A 93 9.63 -9.54 13.77
N PHE A 94 9.65 -10.55 12.91
CA PHE A 94 8.66 -11.64 12.92
C PHE A 94 8.55 -12.30 14.28
N ASP A 95 9.65 -12.80 14.84
CA ASP A 95 9.66 -13.48 16.14
C ASP A 95 9.24 -12.57 17.30
N THR A 96 9.54 -11.27 17.21
CA THR A 96 9.12 -10.29 18.21
C THR A 96 7.60 -10.09 18.14
N LEU A 97 7.03 -9.99 16.94
CA LEU A 97 5.59 -9.89 16.76
C LEU A 97 4.88 -11.18 17.20
N GLU A 98 5.44 -12.36 16.90
CA GLU A 98 4.88 -13.64 17.38
C GLU A 98 4.74 -13.67 18.91
N ARG A 99 5.69 -13.09 19.64
CA ARG A 99 5.66 -13.02 21.13
C ARG A 99 4.78 -11.92 21.69
N GLU A 100 4.74 -10.75 21.02
CA GLU A 100 4.07 -9.56 21.56
C GLU A 100 2.57 -9.46 21.15
N ILE A 101 2.16 -10.10 20.05
CA ILE A 101 0.82 -9.92 19.51
C ILE A 101 -0.15 -10.93 20.15
N GLU A 102 -1.16 -10.39 20.83
CA GLU A 102 -2.28 -11.16 21.34
C GLU A 102 -3.44 -11.11 20.33
N TYR A 103 -3.63 -12.20 19.62
CA TYR A 103 -4.72 -12.31 18.65
C TYR A 103 -6.07 -12.50 19.31
N LEU A 104 -7.12 -12.00 18.65
CA LEU A 104 -8.50 -12.22 19.09
C LEU A 104 -8.86 -13.71 19.01
N PRO A 105 -9.71 -14.23 19.90
CA PRO A 105 -10.23 -15.59 19.82
C PRO A 105 -10.90 -15.83 18.45
N ARG A 106 -10.73 -17.04 17.89
CA ARG A 106 -11.29 -17.37 16.55
C ARG A 106 -12.83 -17.26 16.54
N GLU A 107 -13.47 -17.54 17.66
CA GLU A 107 -14.92 -17.47 17.85
C GLU A 107 -15.44 -16.02 17.76
N SER A 108 -14.60 -15.04 18.11
CA SER A 108 -14.93 -13.62 18.02
C SER A 108 -14.62 -13.01 16.65
N THR A 109 -13.92 -13.74 15.79
CA THR A 109 -13.48 -13.29 14.44
C THR A 109 -14.20 -14.06 13.33
N THR A 110 -15.53 -13.97 13.30
CA THR A 110 -16.35 -14.53 12.22
C THR A 110 -16.69 -13.46 11.18
N ILE A 111 -16.84 -13.88 9.93
CA ILE A 111 -17.33 -13.07 8.82
C ILE A 111 -18.58 -13.70 8.24
N ARG A 112 -19.49 -12.87 7.73
CA ARG A 112 -20.71 -13.36 7.08
C ARG A 112 -20.47 -13.47 5.57
N ILE A 113 -20.50 -14.70 5.04
CA ILE A 113 -20.35 -14.99 3.62
C ILE A 113 -21.61 -15.70 3.14
N PHE A 114 -22.32 -15.12 2.17
CA PHE A 114 -23.60 -15.64 1.66
C PHE A 114 -24.60 -15.99 2.77
N GLY A 115 -24.74 -15.07 3.74
CA GLY A 115 -25.67 -15.25 4.86
C GLY A 115 -25.20 -16.20 5.98
N LYS A 116 -24.11 -16.95 5.79
CA LYS A 116 -23.56 -17.90 6.76
C LYS A 116 -22.36 -17.31 7.49
N GLU A 117 -22.33 -17.45 8.82
CA GLU A 117 -21.15 -17.12 9.61
C GLU A 117 -20.05 -18.16 9.38
N ARG A 118 -18.83 -17.67 9.15
CA ARG A 118 -17.63 -18.50 9.01
C ARG A 118 -16.46 -17.88 9.75
N PRO A 119 -15.58 -18.66 10.36
CA PRO A 119 -14.35 -18.15 10.93
C PRO A 119 -13.54 -17.43 9.85
N MET A 120 -12.91 -16.32 10.22
CA MET A 120 -11.96 -15.66 9.34
C MET A 120 -10.81 -16.60 9.01
N PRO A 121 -10.43 -16.73 7.72
CA PRO A 121 -9.31 -17.57 7.32
C PRO A 121 -7.97 -16.87 7.60
N ARG A 122 -7.77 -16.38 8.80
CA ARG A 122 -6.56 -15.80 9.39
C ARG A 122 -6.84 -15.39 10.84
N ARG A 123 -5.81 -15.21 11.65
CA ARG A 123 -5.93 -14.60 12.98
C ARG A 123 -5.81 -13.07 12.86
N MET A 124 -6.50 -12.34 13.73
CA MET A 124 -6.53 -10.87 13.73
C MET A 124 -6.34 -10.31 15.13
N ALA A 125 -5.69 -9.15 15.21
CA ALA A 125 -5.63 -8.31 16.41
C ALA A 125 -5.71 -6.83 16.02
N ALA A 126 -6.21 -6.00 16.94
CA ALA A 126 -6.37 -4.56 16.77
C ALA A 126 -5.61 -3.82 17.87
N TYR A 127 -4.76 -2.88 17.49
CA TYR A 127 -3.94 -2.05 18.38
C TYR A 127 -4.10 -0.57 18.03
N GLY A 128 -4.01 0.31 19.01
CA GLY A 128 -4.18 1.75 18.73
C GLY A 128 -3.97 2.64 19.94
N ASP A 129 -4.23 3.92 19.72
CA ASP A 129 -4.24 4.90 20.79
C ASP A 129 -5.40 4.61 21.76
N PRO A 130 -5.30 5.01 23.05
CA PRO A 130 -6.32 4.76 24.04
C PRO A 130 -7.72 5.18 23.58
N GLY A 131 -8.71 4.30 23.76
CA GLY A 131 -10.10 4.56 23.38
C GLY A 131 -10.44 4.39 21.90
N THR A 132 -9.47 4.13 21.03
CA THR A 132 -9.74 3.88 19.61
C THR A 132 -10.64 2.66 19.42
N LYS A 133 -11.73 2.83 18.71
CA LYS A 133 -12.66 1.77 18.32
C LYS A 133 -12.63 1.58 16.81
N TYR A 134 -12.76 0.35 16.38
CA TYR A 134 -12.77 -0.02 14.97
C TYR A 134 -13.92 -0.96 14.67
N LYS A 135 -14.71 -0.62 13.66
CA LYS A 135 -15.86 -1.43 13.25
C LYS A 135 -15.49 -2.24 12.01
N PHE A 136 -15.54 -3.56 12.14
CA PHE A 136 -15.26 -4.49 11.04
C PHE A 136 -16.28 -5.61 11.01
N SER A 137 -16.83 -5.94 9.83
CA SER A 137 -17.87 -6.99 9.65
C SER A 137 -19.04 -6.89 10.64
N GLY A 138 -19.51 -5.67 10.93
CA GLY A 138 -20.62 -5.42 11.84
C GLY A 138 -20.28 -5.50 13.33
N ARG A 139 -19.04 -5.84 13.70
CA ARG A 139 -18.56 -5.89 15.10
C ARG A 139 -17.64 -4.73 15.41
N THR A 140 -17.71 -4.20 16.62
CA THR A 140 -16.80 -3.15 17.10
C THR A 140 -15.73 -3.77 17.97
N PHE A 141 -14.47 -3.50 17.64
CA PHE A 141 -13.30 -3.90 18.40
C PHE A 141 -12.70 -2.68 19.08
N VAL A 142 -12.33 -2.82 20.36
CA VAL A 142 -11.53 -1.81 21.07
C VAL A 142 -10.06 -2.14 20.81
N ALA A 143 -9.31 -1.14 20.36
CA ALA A 143 -7.90 -1.29 20.15
C ALA A 143 -7.15 -1.57 21.45
N ARG A 144 -6.25 -2.56 21.46
CA ARG A 144 -5.32 -2.80 22.56
C ARG A 144 -4.21 -1.72 22.56
N PRO A 145 -3.59 -1.45 23.70
CA PRO A 145 -2.44 -0.55 23.76
C PRO A 145 -1.30 -1.02 22.85
N TRP A 146 -0.60 -0.09 22.24
CA TRP A 146 0.57 -0.36 21.39
C TRP A 146 1.62 -1.20 22.11
N THR A 147 2.09 -2.28 21.49
CA THR A 147 3.28 -3.01 21.94
C THR A 147 4.55 -2.22 21.60
N LYS A 148 5.70 -2.67 22.13
CA LYS A 148 7.00 -2.04 21.84
C LYS A 148 7.35 -2.17 20.34
N ALA A 149 7.15 -3.35 19.76
CA ALA A 149 7.39 -3.58 18.34
C ALA A 149 6.48 -2.72 17.45
N LEU A 150 5.18 -2.65 17.76
CA LEU A 150 4.24 -1.83 16.99
C LEU A 150 4.55 -0.34 17.06
N ARG A 151 4.99 0.18 18.23
CA ARG A 151 5.46 1.58 18.35
C ARG A 151 6.68 1.86 17.46
N ARG A 152 7.63 0.90 17.38
CA ARG A 152 8.79 1.02 16.49
C ARG A 152 8.35 1.04 15.01
N LEU A 153 7.52 0.09 14.59
CA LEU A 153 7.00 0.04 13.22
C LEU A 153 6.17 1.28 12.86
N LYS A 154 5.36 1.79 13.81
CA LYS A 154 4.61 3.04 13.65
C LYS A 154 5.52 4.23 13.34
N LYS A 155 6.64 4.38 14.06
CA LYS A 155 7.64 5.44 13.79
C LYS A 155 8.23 5.31 12.39
N VAL A 156 8.55 4.08 11.96
CA VAL A 156 9.03 3.82 10.60
C VAL A 156 7.95 4.16 9.58
N ALA A 157 6.70 3.74 9.78
CA ALA A 157 5.59 4.10 8.89
C ALA A 157 5.43 5.62 8.74
N GLU A 158 5.46 6.35 9.84
CA GLU A 158 5.29 7.81 9.89
C GLU A 158 6.47 8.57 9.26
N SER A 159 7.69 8.02 9.28
CA SER A 159 8.87 8.65 8.66
C SER A 159 8.83 8.65 7.13
N HIS A 160 7.98 7.84 6.51
CA HIS A 160 7.74 7.80 5.07
C HIS A 160 6.55 8.65 4.61
N LEU A 161 5.97 9.44 5.51
CA LEU A 161 4.84 10.32 5.25
C LEU A 161 5.24 11.78 5.47
N PRO A 162 4.46 12.73 4.95
CA PRO A 162 4.66 14.15 5.22
C PRO A 162 4.72 14.43 6.73
N PRO A 163 5.50 15.44 7.16
CA PRO A 163 5.57 15.83 8.57
C PRO A 163 4.18 16.09 9.15
N GLY A 164 3.96 15.63 10.38
CA GLY A 164 2.66 15.78 11.06
C GLY A 164 1.67 14.64 10.82
N CYS A 165 1.86 13.79 9.82
CA CYS A 165 1.04 12.61 9.64
C CYS A 165 1.25 11.62 10.80
N ARG A 166 0.15 11.21 11.44
CA ARG A 166 0.19 10.26 12.58
C ARG A 166 -0.88 9.19 12.43
N PHE A 167 -0.44 7.94 12.57
CA PHE A 167 -1.35 6.81 12.69
C PHE A 167 -1.84 6.69 14.14
N ASN A 168 -3.09 6.30 14.33
CA ASN A 168 -3.67 6.06 15.65
C ASN A 168 -4.21 4.63 15.80
N PHE A 169 -4.10 3.81 14.74
CA PHE A 169 -4.66 2.46 14.71
C PHE A 169 -3.83 1.52 13.83
N ALA A 170 -3.80 0.25 14.19
CA ALA A 170 -3.26 -0.82 13.37
C ALA A 170 -4.07 -2.11 13.50
N VAL A 171 -4.24 -2.80 12.38
CA VAL A 171 -4.70 -4.19 12.33
C VAL A 171 -3.49 -5.08 12.11
N VAL A 172 -3.38 -6.14 12.91
CA VAL A 172 -2.39 -7.19 12.73
C VAL A 172 -3.09 -8.44 12.26
N ASN A 173 -2.75 -8.93 11.08
CA ASN A 173 -3.25 -10.18 10.52
C ASN A 173 -2.13 -11.22 10.51
N ARG A 174 -2.40 -12.42 11.04
CA ARG A 174 -1.50 -13.57 10.93
C ARG A 174 -2.14 -14.62 10.05
N TYR A 175 -1.42 -15.00 9.02
CA TYR A 175 -1.72 -16.09 8.10
C TYR A 175 -0.85 -17.27 8.51
N ASP A 176 -1.45 -18.35 8.98
CA ASP A 176 -0.71 -19.51 9.51
C ASP A 176 0.05 -20.24 8.38
N ASP A 177 -0.54 -20.28 7.20
CA ASP A 177 0.05 -20.81 5.98
C ASP A 177 -0.59 -20.21 4.72
N GLY A 178 -0.38 -20.85 3.59
CA GLY A 178 -0.94 -20.42 2.30
C GLY A 178 -2.43 -20.76 2.10
N LEU A 179 -3.09 -21.47 3.00
CA LEU A 179 -4.53 -21.68 2.97
C LEU A 179 -5.28 -20.49 3.57
N ASP A 180 -4.64 -19.77 4.49
CA ASP A 180 -5.14 -18.52 5.01
C ASP A 180 -5.10 -17.42 3.95
N SER A 181 -6.14 -16.57 3.93
CA SER A 181 -6.35 -15.60 2.85
C SER A 181 -7.23 -14.44 3.30
N ILE A 182 -7.26 -13.39 2.49
CA ILE A 182 -8.28 -12.37 2.50
C ILE A 182 -8.73 -12.14 1.04
N GLY A 183 -10.03 -12.25 0.80
CA GLY A 183 -10.63 -12.03 -0.53
C GLY A 183 -10.57 -10.57 -0.96
N PRO A 184 -11.00 -10.26 -2.20
CA PRO A 184 -11.03 -8.89 -2.70
C PRO A 184 -11.89 -8.00 -1.82
N HIS A 185 -11.32 -6.91 -1.31
CA HIS A 185 -11.99 -5.93 -0.47
C HIS A 185 -11.34 -4.55 -0.64
N LYS A 186 -11.98 -3.55 -0.10
CA LYS A 186 -11.43 -2.22 0.14
C LYS A 186 -11.32 -2.00 1.64
N ASP A 187 -10.39 -1.15 2.06
CA ASP A 187 -10.36 -0.62 3.41
C ASP A 187 -11.21 0.66 3.42
N ASP A 188 -12.53 0.51 3.38
CA ASP A 188 -13.51 1.59 3.20
C ASP A 188 -14.47 1.73 4.39
N GLU A 189 -14.03 1.26 5.56
CA GLU A 189 -14.79 1.45 6.78
C GLU A 189 -15.02 2.93 7.06
N VAL A 190 -16.24 3.26 7.50
CA VAL A 190 -16.70 4.64 7.71
C VAL A 190 -15.83 5.45 8.69
N ASP A 191 -15.16 4.76 9.61
CA ASP A 191 -14.30 5.38 10.61
C ASP A 191 -12.87 5.65 10.11
N LEU A 192 -12.52 5.21 8.89
CA LEU A 192 -11.21 5.49 8.30
C LEU A 192 -11.18 6.85 7.61
N ASP A 193 -10.02 7.54 7.68
CA ASP A 193 -9.78 8.74 6.90
C ASP A 193 -9.49 8.35 5.43
N PRO A 194 -10.39 8.65 4.48
CA PRO A 194 -10.23 8.25 3.08
C PRO A 194 -9.08 8.97 2.37
N ASN A 195 -8.61 10.08 2.92
CA ASN A 195 -7.52 10.90 2.37
C ASN A 195 -6.17 10.56 3.00
N PHE A 196 -6.13 9.65 3.97
CA PHE A 196 -4.90 9.27 4.64
C PHE A 196 -4.33 7.99 4.03
N PRO A 197 -3.00 7.89 3.83
CA PRO A 197 -2.40 6.66 3.30
C PRO A 197 -2.51 5.51 4.30
N ILE A 198 -2.50 4.28 3.77
CA ILE A 198 -2.45 3.04 4.53
C ILE A 198 -1.05 2.46 4.38
N VAL A 199 -0.37 2.15 5.50
CA VAL A 199 0.98 1.57 5.49
C VAL A 199 0.94 0.15 6.01
N SER A 200 1.39 -0.80 5.19
CA SER A 200 1.30 -2.23 5.42
C SER A 200 2.69 -2.87 5.43
N PHE A 201 3.10 -3.43 6.57
CA PHE A 201 4.32 -4.22 6.71
C PHE A 201 4.03 -5.71 6.56
N SER A 202 4.97 -6.44 6.00
CA SER A 202 4.91 -7.90 5.87
C SER A 202 6.15 -8.55 6.47
N PHE A 203 5.97 -9.58 7.27
CA PHE A 203 7.05 -10.35 7.90
C PHE A 203 6.77 -11.85 7.75
N GLY A 204 7.83 -12.66 7.65
CA GLY A 204 7.74 -14.10 7.44
C GLY A 204 7.55 -14.49 5.98
N SER A 205 6.63 -15.41 5.67
CA SER A 205 6.46 -15.93 4.31
C SER A 205 6.06 -14.87 3.29
N GLU A 206 6.71 -14.90 2.13
CA GLU A 206 6.29 -14.11 0.97
C GLU A 206 4.88 -14.52 0.53
N ARG A 207 4.03 -13.53 0.32
CA ARG A 207 2.68 -13.71 -0.25
C ARG A 207 2.45 -12.80 -1.44
N THR A 208 1.67 -13.30 -2.39
CA THR A 208 1.17 -12.45 -3.48
C THR A 208 0.05 -11.54 -2.95
N PHE A 209 0.15 -10.26 -3.25
CA PHE A 209 -0.88 -9.25 -3.03
C PHE A 209 -1.38 -8.79 -4.39
N VAL A 210 -2.68 -8.71 -4.59
CA VAL A 210 -3.25 -8.41 -5.89
C VAL A 210 -4.23 -7.26 -5.79
N PHE A 211 -3.99 -6.21 -6.57
CA PHE A 211 -4.97 -5.16 -6.83
C PHE A 211 -5.87 -5.56 -8.00
N LYS A 212 -7.17 -5.26 -7.89
CA LYS A 212 -8.18 -5.53 -8.91
C LYS A 212 -9.13 -4.35 -9.09
N ARG A 213 -9.45 -4.06 -10.35
CA ARG A 213 -10.49 -3.10 -10.73
C ARG A 213 -11.18 -3.60 -12.00
N ALA A 214 -12.50 -3.49 -12.07
CA ALA A 214 -13.25 -3.87 -13.26
C ALA A 214 -12.77 -3.06 -14.49
N GLY A 215 -12.56 -3.73 -15.63
CA GLY A 215 -12.07 -3.11 -16.86
C GLY A 215 -10.55 -2.88 -16.92
N TYR A 216 -9.80 -3.28 -15.90
CA TYR A 216 -8.34 -3.12 -15.84
C TYR A 216 -7.64 -4.46 -15.58
N GLU A 217 -6.39 -4.56 -16.03
CA GLU A 217 -5.55 -5.71 -15.71
C GLU A 217 -5.26 -5.78 -14.20
N LYS A 218 -5.11 -7.00 -13.70
CA LYS A 218 -4.71 -7.24 -12.30
C LYS A 218 -3.28 -6.78 -12.09
N HIS A 219 -3.05 -6.05 -11.01
CA HIS A 219 -1.70 -5.66 -10.62
C HIS A 219 -1.25 -6.47 -9.41
N ALA A 220 -0.20 -7.27 -9.55
CA ALA A 220 0.26 -8.20 -8.51
C ALA A 220 1.65 -7.83 -7.98
N LEU A 221 1.80 -7.86 -6.66
CA LEU A 221 3.05 -7.64 -5.95
C LEU A 221 3.43 -8.88 -5.14
N LYS A 222 4.72 -9.09 -4.95
CA LYS A 222 5.28 -10.06 -4.01
C LYS A 222 5.67 -9.35 -2.74
N LEU A 223 4.95 -9.59 -1.66
CA LEU A 223 5.23 -9.02 -0.34
C LEU A 223 6.20 -9.93 0.41
N LYS A 224 7.48 -9.61 0.34
CA LYS A 224 8.56 -10.32 1.03
C LYS A 224 8.59 -9.98 2.53
N SER A 225 9.32 -10.77 3.32
CA SER A 225 9.63 -10.40 4.72
C SER A 225 10.38 -9.07 4.76
N GLY A 226 9.99 -8.18 5.70
CA GLY A 226 10.53 -6.82 5.80
C GLY A 226 10.03 -5.86 4.73
N SER A 227 9.06 -6.24 3.89
CA SER A 227 8.51 -5.31 2.91
C SER A 227 7.46 -4.37 3.47
N VAL A 228 7.39 -3.18 2.90
CA VAL A 228 6.44 -2.11 3.22
C VAL A 228 5.70 -1.71 1.96
N LEU A 229 4.38 -1.75 2.02
CA LEU A 229 3.48 -1.24 0.99
C LEU A 229 2.75 -0.01 1.54
N VAL A 230 2.91 1.13 0.89
CA VAL A 230 2.17 2.36 1.18
C VAL A 230 1.11 2.54 0.11
N MET A 231 -0.14 2.28 0.43
CA MET A 231 -1.29 2.59 -0.43
C MET A 231 -1.70 4.04 -0.20
N LYS A 232 -1.66 4.84 -1.25
CA LYS A 232 -2.02 6.25 -1.22
C LYS A 232 -3.41 6.48 -1.82
N PRO A 233 -4.12 7.53 -1.42
CA PRO A 233 -5.31 7.95 -2.13
C PRO A 233 -4.99 8.23 -3.61
N PRO A 234 -5.88 7.94 -4.56
CA PRO A 234 -7.24 7.41 -4.39
C PRO A 234 -7.34 5.87 -4.53
N THR A 235 -6.26 5.10 -4.34
CA THR A 235 -6.21 3.65 -4.59
C THR A 235 -7.43 2.94 -4.02
N ASN A 236 -7.71 3.18 -2.75
CA ASN A 236 -8.77 2.47 -2.02
C ASN A 236 -10.20 2.84 -2.48
N GLN A 237 -10.36 3.94 -3.22
CA GLN A 237 -11.64 4.33 -3.82
C GLN A 237 -11.95 3.51 -5.07
N PHE A 238 -10.94 3.18 -5.88
CA PHE A 238 -11.12 2.57 -7.19
C PHE A 238 -10.73 1.09 -7.25
N TRP A 239 -9.78 0.66 -6.41
CA TRP A 239 -9.22 -0.68 -6.47
C TRP A 239 -9.55 -1.50 -5.22
N THR A 240 -9.94 -2.75 -5.42
CA THR A 240 -9.94 -3.76 -4.36
C THR A 240 -8.56 -4.39 -4.27
N HIS A 241 -8.27 -4.98 -3.12
CA HIS A 241 -7.03 -5.76 -2.93
C HIS A 241 -7.28 -7.05 -2.17
N GLU A 242 -6.39 -8.02 -2.35
CA GLU A 242 -6.52 -9.35 -1.76
C GLU A 242 -5.17 -10.00 -1.49
N ILE A 243 -5.14 -10.97 -0.56
CA ILE A 243 -4.11 -12.00 -0.42
C ILE A 243 -4.77 -13.33 -0.79
N PRO A 244 -4.57 -13.85 -2.01
CA PRO A 244 -5.18 -15.09 -2.44
C PRO A 244 -4.53 -16.31 -1.76
N LYS A 245 -5.23 -17.45 -1.75
CA LYS A 245 -4.65 -18.73 -1.28
C LYS A 245 -3.46 -19.14 -2.14
N GLN A 246 -2.39 -19.58 -1.49
CA GLN A 246 -1.14 -20.06 -2.11
C GLN A 246 -0.72 -21.37 -1.46
N LYS A 247 -1.32 -22.50 -1.82
CA LYS A 247 -1.18 -23.83 -1.20
C LYS A 247 0.26 -24.31 -0.98
N ARG A 248 1.22 -23.77 -1.73
CA ARG A 248 2.65 -24.12 -1.63
C ARG A 248 3.34 -23.43 -0.44
N VAL A 249 2.79 -22.35 0.09
CA VAL A 249 3.33 -21.66 1.26
C VAL A 249 2.94 -22.44 2.51
N LYS A 250 3.93 -22.86 3.31
CA LYS A 250 3.76 -23.75 4.47
C LYS A 250 4.10 -23.07 5.80
N THR A 251 4.59 -21.84 5.77
CA THR A 251 5.02 -21.09 6.95
C THR A 251 4.23 -19.81 7.09
N ALA A 252 4.26 -19.23 8.29
CA ALA A 252 3.42 -18.11 8.64
C ALA A 252 3.89 -16.78 8.05
N ARG A 253 2.93 -15.86 7.88
CA ARG A 253 3.14 -14.44 7.59
C ARG A 253 2.38 -13.60 8.59
N ILE A 254 3.04 -12.58 9.11
CA ILE A 254 2.39 -11.50 9.88
C ILE A 254 2.35 -10.24 9.02
N ASN A 255 1.20 -9.60 9.01
CA ASN A 255 0.97 -8.32 8.37
C ASN A 255 0.53 -7.30 9.41
N VAL A 256 1.18 -6.14 9.45
CA VAL A 256 0.80 -5.00 10.29
C VAL A 256 0.37 -3.86 9.40
N THR A 257 -0.90 -3.47 9.46
CA THR A 257 -1.47 -2.41 8.63
C THR A 257 -1.85 -1.21 9.49
N PHE A 258 -1.10 -0.11 9.34
CA PHE A 258 -1.36 1.16 10.02
C PHE A 258 -2.38 1.99 9.26
N ARG A 259 -3.32 2.58 10.01
CA ARG A 259 -4.47 3.34 9.51
C ARG A 259 -4.72 4.57 10.38
N LYS A 260 -5.46 5.54 9.83
CA LYS A 260 -5.97 6.69 10.57
C LYS A 260 -7.47 6.52 10.80
N ILE A 261 -7.87 6.36 12.06
CA ILE A 261 -9.27 6.41 12.49
C ILE A 261 -9.63 7.86 12.79
N VAL A 262 -10.77 8.32 12.29
CA VAL A 262 -11.35 9.64 12.58
C VAL A 262 -12.63 9.46 13.39
N ASP A 263 -12.75 10.21 14.48
CA ASP A 263 -13.98 10.24 15.26
C ASP A 263 -14.97 11.22 14.61
N ARG A 264 -15.88 10.67 13.81
CA ARG A 264 -16.92 11.47 13.14
C ARG A 264 -18.05 11.92 14.06
N LYS A 265 -18.05 11.50 15.34
CA LYS A 265 -19.09 11.92 16.30
C LYS A 265 -18.87 13.32 16.84
N ASN A 266 -17.68 13.86 16.72
CA ASN A 266 -17.31 15.21 17.19
C ASN A 266 -17.29 16.28 16.10
N GLY A 267 -18.11 16.14 15.06
CA GLY A 267 -18.54 17.15 14.11
C GLY A 267 -17.61 18.36 13.89
N TYR A 268 -16.44 18.17 13.31
CA TYR A 268 -15.73 19.29 12.65
C TYR A 268 -15.62 18.94 11.16
N PHE A 269 -16.46 19.60 10.39
CA PHE A 269 -16.34 19.73 8.94
C PHE A 269 -15.46 20.93 8.61
#